data_386adf7f2e848e32250c219b7454015b
#
_entry.id   386adf7f2e848e32250c219b7454015b
#
_cell.length_a   1.000
_cell.length_b   1.000
_cell.length_c   1.000
_cell.angle_alpha   90.00
_cell.angle_beta   90.00
_cell.angle_gamma   90.00
#
_symmetry.space_group_name_H-M   'P 1'
#
loop_
_entity.id
_entity.type
_entity.pdbx_description
1 polymer ?
#
loop_
_entity_poly.entity_id
_entity_poly.type
_entity_poly.pdbx_seq_one_letter_code
_entity_poly.pdbx_strand_id
1 'polypeptide(L)'
;VRFTQDFAPPGPAAGRPRRGRTGVLAAALALAFAVLLAGCGGTDAPASKSGATGASSAADADRVEPLTGTAAPKLPVTVDSADGKRTTITSADRIVPLTGSLSEIVFTLGIGKHVVARDITATFEQAEKLPVVTRAHDVSAESVLSLKPTVVLADTTTGPAEAIGQIRDAGIPLVVVEPAKELADVGRRIDTVADALGVPEAGRTLKKRTQDRIDAVRQSVPAPAEGSGKPRVAFLYLRGSASVYLLGGRDSGASSLLEAAGAVDAGKASGLKKDFTAITSEALAKAAPDAILVMTKGLDSVGGVDGLVKIPGVAETPAGMDRRIVSIDDGVLLNYGPRTDRVLSELVAQLHPESGADK
;
A
#
# COMPACT_ATOMS: atom_id res chain seq x y z
N VAL A 1 -29.30 9.79 36.00
CA VAL A 1 -30.59 9.59 35.36
C VAL A 1 -30.37 8.49 34.31
N ARG A 2 -30.89 7.31 34.59
CA ARG A 2 -30.87 6.13 33.71
C ARG A 2 -31.97 6.31 32.65
N PHE A 3 -31.61 6.13 31.36
CA PHE A 3 -32.57 5.81 30.32
C PHE A 3 -32.21 4.45 29.72
N THR A 4 -32.97 3.45 30.08
CA THR A 4 -33.10 2.17 29.41
C THR A 4 -34.12 2.38 28.29
N GLN A 5 -33.76 2.12 27.03
CA GLN A 5 -34.73 1.88 25.96
C GLN A 5 -34.47 0.49 25.36
N ASP A 6 -35.39 -0.41 25.65
CA ASP A 6 -35.55 -1.70 24.99
C ASP A 6 -35.98 -1.50 23.54
N PHE A 7 -35.24 -2.10 22.60
CA PHE A 7 -35.70 -2.30 21.23
C PHE A 7 -35.74 -3.81 20.96
N ALA A 8 -36.98 -4.33 20.86
CA ALA A 8 -37.25 -5.67 20.37
C ALA A 8 -37.18 -5.72 18.83
N PRO A 9 -36.71 -6.83 18.22
CA PRO A 9 -36.69 -6.98 16.78
C PRO A 9 -38.06 -7.43 16.22
N PRO A 10 -38.46 -7.01 14.99
CA PRO A 10 -39.68 -7.52 14.37
C PRO A 10 -39.44 -8.90 13.72
N GLY A 11 -40.38 -9.79 13.93
CA GLY A 11 -40.41 -11.16 13.43
C GLY A 11 -40.69 -11.25 11.91
N PRO A 12 -40.52 -12.46 11.32
CA PRO A 12 -40.56 -12.64 9.87
C PRO A 12 -41.99 -12.83 9.35
N ALA A 13 -42.31 -12.13 8.26
CA ALA A 13 -43.56 -12.30 7.52
C ALA A 13 -43.45 -13.44 6.49
N ALA A 14 -44.34 -14.43 6.62
CA ALA A 14 -44.50 -15.50 5.66
C ALA A 14 -45.32 -15.04 4.43
N GLY A 15 -44.85 -15.33 3.27
CA GLY A 15 -45.54 -15.09 2.00
C GLY A 15 -45.34 -16.23 1.01
N ARG A 16 -46.45 -16.91 0.65
CA ARG A 16 -46.62 -18.14 -0.11
C ARG A 16 -46.27 -18.01 -1.63
N PRO A 17 -46.09 -19.17 -2.32
CA PRO A 17 -45.57 -19.23 -3.68
C PRO A 17 -46.67 -19.13 -4.75
N ARG A 18 -46.31 -18.52 -5.92
CA ARG A 18 -47.13 -18.64 -7.15
C ARG A 18 -46.37 -19.43 -8.23
N ARG A 19 -46.97 -20.58 -8.57
CA ARG A 19 -46.68 -21.41 -9.76
C ARG A 19 -47.26 -20.75 -11.01
N GLY A 20 -46.56 -20.91 -12.13
CA GLY A 20 -47.05 -20.73 -13.51
C GLY A 20 -45.86 -20.95 -14.42
N ARG A 21 -45.74 -21.92 -15.06
CA ARG A 21 -46.09 -22.85 -16.12
C ARG A 21 -45.73 -22.30 -17.51
N THR A 22 -44.83 -23.08 -18.17
CA THR A 22 -44.72 -23.47 -19.57
C THR A 22 -44.43 -22.39 -20.65
N GLY A 23 -43.37 -22.73 -21.42
CA GLY A 23 -43.15 -22.22 -22.76
C GLY A 23 -41.84 -22.74 -23.35
N VAL A 24 -41.90 -23.93 -23.94
CA VAL A 24 -40.91 -24.55 -24.80
C VAL A 24 -40.94 -23.84 -26.14
N LEU A 25 -39.79 -23.51 -26.75
CA LEU A 25 -39.55 -23.73 -28.19
C LEU A 25 -38.07 -23.53 -28.54
N ALA A 26 -37.55 -24.57 -29.14
CA ALA A 26 -36.24 -24.65 -29.78
C ALA A 26 -36.27 -24.03 -31.18
N ALA A 27 -35.15 -23.46 -31.61
CA ALA A 27 -34.74 -23.49 -33.03
C ALA A 27 -33.24 -23.24 -33.17
N ALA A 28 -32.55 -24.23 -33.67
CA ALA A 28 -31.20 -24.19 -34.18
C ALA A 28 -31.14 -23.51 -35.54
N LEU A 29 -30.06 -22.77 -35.81
CA LEU A 29 -29.55 -22.60 -37.18
C LEU A 29 -28.04 -22.40 -37.16
N ALA A 30 -27.33 -23.42 -37.61
CA ALA A 30 -25.93 -23.37 -38.02
C ALA A 30 -25.89 -22.91 -39.49
N LEU A 31 -24.95 -22.05 -39.83
CA LEU A 31 -24.42 -21.97 -41.20
C LEU A 31 -22.95 -21.54 -41.18
N ALA A 32 -22.15 -22.45 -41.66
CA ALA A 32 -20.74 -22.29 -42.01
C ALA A 32 -20.59 -21.52 -43.33
N PHE A 33 -19.56 -20.70 -43.46
CA PHE A 33 -18.97 -20.36 -44.76
C PHE A 33 -17.44 -20.31 -44.63
N ALA A 34 -16.81 -21.18 -45.33
CA ALA A 34 -15.36 -21.28 -45.51
C ALA A 34 -14.99 -20.83 -46.93
N VAL A 35 -13.69 -20.47 -47.09
CA VAL A 35 -12.89 -20.47 -48.33
C VAL A 35 -12.97 -19.18 -49.20
N LEU A 36 -11.84 -18.51 -49.49
CA LEU A 36 -10.79 -18.89 -50.44
C LEU A 36 -9.57 -17.97 -50.40
N LEU A 37 -8.45 -18.59 -50.73
CA LEU A 37 -7.09 -18.12 -50.90
C LEU A 37 -6.82 -17.27 -52.15
N ALA A 38 -5.68 -16.59 -52.05
CA ALA A 38 -4.65 -16.30 -53.04
C ALA A 38 -4.65 -14.93 -53.74
N GLY A 39 -3.49 -14.33 -53.68
CA GLY A 39 -3.09 -13.18 -54.49
C GLY A 39 -1.71 -12.66 -54.07
N CYS A 40 -0.62 -13.19 -54.69
CA CYS A 40 0.74 -12.64 -54.63
C CYS A 40 0.84 -11.25 -55.32
N GLY A 41 1.69 -10.38 -54.79
CA GLY A 41 2.16 -9.19 -55.47
C GLY A 41 3.07 -8.37 -54.53
N GLY A 42 4.39 -8.54 -54.69
CA GLY A 42 5.37 -7.78 -53.94
C GLY A 42 5.59 -6.37 -54.46
N THR A 43 5.97 -5.49 -53.59
CA THR A 43 6.90 -4.37 -53.84
C THR A 43 7.50 -3.91 -52.52
N ASP A 44 8.82 -3.87 -52.49
CA ASP A 44 9.65 -3.44 -51.38
C ASP A 44 9.43 -1.98 -51.01
N ALA A 45 9.17 -1.72 -49.71
CA ALA A 45 9.43 -0.42 -49.09
C ALA A 45 9.93 -0.64 -47.65
N PRO A 46 10.90 0.13 -47.18
CA PRO A 46 11.63 -0.17 -45.94
C PRO A 46 10.75 0.00 -44.72
N ALA A 47 10.68 -1.06 -43.90
CA ALA A 47 10.01 -1.07 -42.62
C ALA A 47 10.71 -0.09 -41.67
N SER A 48 10.08 1.06 -41.42
CA SER A 48 10.36 1.88 -40.25
C SER A 48 10.08 1.05 -39.00
N LYS A 49 11.13 0.68 -38.27
CA LYS A 49 11.03 0.15 -36.92
C LYS A 49 10.49 1.27 -36.02
N SER A 50 9.19 1.37 -35.88
CA SER A 50 8.58 2.05 -34.74
C SER A 50 8.98 1.27 -33.50
N GLY A 51 9.90 1.81 -32.75
CA GLY A 51 10.27 1.33 -31.43
C GLY A 51 9.04 1.34 -30.53
N ALA A 52 8.57 0.16 -30.21
CA ALA A 52 7.67 -0.02 -29.06
C ALA A 52 8.50 0.14 -27.78
N THR A 53 8.81 1.38 -27.43
CA THR A 53 9.30 1.77 -26.12
C THR A 53 8.09 2.30 -25.34
N GLY A 54 7.68 1.58 -24.30
CA GLY A 54 6.76 2.17 -23.33
C GLY A 54 5.56 1.32 -22.94
N ALA A 55 5.76 0.03 -22.77
CA ALA A 55 4.83 -0.79 -21.99
C ALA A 55 5.66 -1.71 -21.08
N SER A 56 6.60 -1.14 -20.33
CA SER A 56 7.09 -1.76 -19.10
C SER A 56 6.00 -1.56 -18.07
N SER A 57 5.25 -2.60 -17.95
CA SER A 57 3.89 -2.63 -17.47
C SER A 57 3.80 -2.35 -15.96
N ALA A 58 2.69 -1.78 -15.56
CA ALA A 58 2.23 -1.75 -14.16
C ALA A 58 2.35 -3.11 -13.43
N ALA A 59 2.42 -4.24 -14.15
CA ALA A 59 2.66 -5.57 -13.62
C ALA A 59 4.07 -5.77 -13.02
N ASP A 60 5.12 -5.09 -13.54
CA ASP A 60 6.47 -5.14 -12.95
C ASP A 60 6.59 -4.27 -11.69
N ALA A 61 5.68 -3.32 -11.49
CA ALA A 61 5.72 -2.40 -10.36
C ALA A 61 5.32 -3.05 -9.03
N ASP A 62 4.43 -4.04 -9.03
CA ASP A 62 3.95 -4.71 -7.80
C ASP A 62 4.70 -6.02 -7.50
N ARG A 63 5.99 -6.04 -7.72
CA ARG A 63 6.87 -7.16 -7.41
C ARG A 63 8.01 -6.73 -6.49
N VAL A 64 8.30 -7.53 -5.46
CA VAL A 64 9.51 -7.33 -4.65
C VAL A 64 10.73 -7.93 -5.32
N GLU A 65 11.92 -7.40 -5.00
CA GLU A 65 13.21 -7.86 -5.51
C GLU A 65 13.99 -8.55 -4.38
N PRO A 66 13.89 -9.88 -4.21
CA PRO A 66 14.64 -10.58 -3.19
C PRO A 66 16.15 -10.38 -3.35
N LEU A 67 16.88 -10.40 -2.23
CA LEU A 67 18.33 -10.46 -2.27
C LEU A 67 18.77 -11.73 -3.00
N THR A 68 19.83 -11.61 -3.79
CA THR A 68 20.47 -12.77 -4.43
C THR A 68 21.21 -13.59 -3.37
N GLY A 69 21.02 -14.91 -3.40
CA GLY A 69 21.56 -15.83 -2.40
C GLY A 69 20.52 -16.25 -1.38
N THR A 70 20.71 -17.44 -0.81
CA THR A 70 19.78 -17.99 0.19
C THR A 70 20.24 -17.52 1.56
N ALA A 71 19.50 -16.58 2.16
CA ALA A 71 19.69 -16.26 3.57
C ALA A 71 19.26 -17.48 4.41
N ALA A 72 20.21 -18.08 5.14
CA ALA A 72 19.93 -19.18 6.06
C ALA A 72 19.76 -18.60 7.47
N PRO A 73 18.57 -18.74 8.11
CA PRO A 73 18.36 -18.31 9.48
C PRO A 73 19.35 -18.98 10.45
N LYS A 74 20.03 -18.17 11.27
CA LYS A 74 20.84 -18.63 12.38
C LYS A 74 20.03 -18.50 13.66
N LEU A 75 19.41 -19.58 14.09
CA LEU A 75 18.52 -19.66 15.23
C LEU A 75 19.07 -20.62 16.29
N PRO A 76 18.75 -20.51 17.61
CA PRO A 76 17.81 -19.53 18.16
C PRO A 76 18.38 -18.10 18.28
N VAL A 77 17.48 -17.11 18.26
CA VAL A 77 17.79 -15.70 18.57
C VAL A 77 16.81 -15.17 19.60
N THR A 78 17.26 -14.22 20.42
CA THR A 78 16.39 -13.49 21.34
C THR A 78 16.46 -12.01 21.01
N VAL A 79 15.31 -11.40 20.73
CA VAL A 79 15.20 -9.99 20.34
C VAL A 79 14.29 -9.24 21.30
N ASP A 80 14.51 -7.94 21.41
CA ASP A 80 13.61 -7.02 22.09
C ASP A 80 12.46 -6.66 21.12
N SER A 81 11.25 -6.59 21.66
CA SER A 81 10.01 -6.29 20.94
C SER A 81 9.51 -4.91 21.37
N ALA A 82 8.94 -4.14 20.45
CA ALA A 82 8.47 -2.77 20.66
C ALA A 82 7.42 -2.63 21.78
N ASP A 83 6.79 -3.72 22.18
CA ASP A 83 5.89 -3.78 23.33
C ASP A 83 6.59 -4.06 24.68
N GLY A 84 7.93 -3.94 24.72
CA GLY A 84 8.74 -4.10 25.92
C GLY A 84 9.02 -5.55 26.30
N LYS A 85 8.63 -6.53 25.50
CA LYS A 85 8.87 -7.96 25.74
C LYS A 85 10.16 -8.42 25.05
N ARG A 86 10.79 -9.46 25.61
CA ARG A 86 11.85 -10.20 24.93
C ARG A 86 11.30 -11.50 24.38
N THR A 87 11.55 -11.74 23.11
CA THR A 87 11.01 -12.92 22.40
C THR A 87 12.16 -13.77 21.88
N THR A 88 12.15 -15.06 22.20
CA THR A 88 13.10 -16.04 21.65
C THR A 88 12.46 -16.78 20.49
N ILE A 89 13.10 -16.71 19.32
CA ILE A 89 12.68 -17.37 18.09
C ILE A 89 13.61 -18.57 17.87
N THR A 90 13.02 -19.77 17.80
CA THR A 90 13.75 -21.03 17.61
C THR A 90 13.58 -21.60 16.21
N SER A 91 12.59 -21.17 15.45
CA SER A 91 12.36 -21.55 14.05
C SER A 91 11.71 -20.40 13.27
N ALA A 92 12.11 -20.27 12.00
CA ALA A 92 11.52 -19.36 11.00
C ALA A 92 10.94 -20.15 9.81
N ASP A 93 10.48 -21.39 10.02
CA ASP A 93 9.97 -22.26 8.96
C ASP A 93 8.55 -21.84 8.50
N ARG A 94 7.78 -21.20 9.38
CA ARG A 94 6.41 -20.75 9.11
C ARG A 94 6.22 -19.34 9.68
N ILE A 95 6.48 -18.35 8.84
CA ILE A 95 6.44 -16.92 9.20
C ILE A 95 5.06 -16.36 8.87
N VAL A 96 4.45 -15.63 9.80
CA VAL A 96 3.23 -14.87 9.57
C VAL A 96 3.50 -13.38 9.85
N PRO A 97 3.76 -12.57 8.83
CA PRO A 97 3.79 -11.12 8.96
C PRO A 97 2.36 -10.56 8.91
N LEU A 98 1.99 -9.74 9.88
CA LEU A 98 0.64 -9.21 10.05
C LEU A 98 0.43 -7.84 9.39
N THR A 99 1.44 -7.32 8.69
CA THR A 99 1.32 -6.11 7.87
C THR A 99 2.01 -6.27 6.53
N GLY A 100 1.58 -5.50 5.52
CA GLY A 100 2.16 -5.53 4.18
C GLY A 100 3.63 -5.17 4.16
N SER A 101 4.04 -4.19 4.96
CA SER A 101 5.45 -3.76 5.06
C SER A 101 6.36 -4.83 5.65
N LEU A 102 5.90 -5.54 6.69
CA LEU A 102 6.66 -6.65 7.28
C LEU A 102 6.76 -7.82 6.29
N SER A 103 5.67 -8.11 5.55
CA SER A 103 5.68 -9.08 4.46
C SER A 103 6.74 -8.74 3.42
N GLU A 104 6.74 -7.49 2.95
CA GLU A 104 7.69 -7.01 1.96
C GLU A 104 9.14 -7.18 2.41
N ILE A 105 9.47 -6.84 3.67
CA ILE A 105 10.81 -7.02 4.22
C ILE A 105 11.21 -8.50 4.19
N VAL A 106 10.34 -9.41 4.68
CA VAL A 106 10.62 -10.85 4.72
C VAL A 106 10.89 -11.42 3.33
N PHE A 107 10.04 -11.07 2.36
CA PHE A 107 10.23 -11.52 0.97
C PHE A 107 11.50 -10.96 0.36
N THR A 108 11.80 -9.68 0.61
CA THR A 108 12.98 -9.02 0.06
C THR A 108 14.29 -9.52 0.71
N LEU A 109 14.26 -9.97 1.97
CA LEU A 109 15.37 -10.67 2.62
C LEU A 109 15.70 -12.03 1.97
N GLY A 110 14.85 -12.54 1.06
CA GLY A 110 15.06 -13.80 0.35
C GLY A 110 14.52 -15.04 1.09
N ILE A 111 13.76 -14.85 2.17
CA ILE A 111 13.15 -15.94 2.95
C ILE A 111 11.61 -16.01 2.81
N GLY A 112 11.07 -15.34 1.81
CA GLY A 112 9.62 -15.31 1.52
C GLY A 112 8.96 -16.67 1.33
N LYS A 113 9.72 -17.72 0.92
CA LYS A 113 9.22 -19.11 0.82
C LYS A 113 8.69 -19.67 2.14
N HIS A 114 9.07 -19.11 3.27
CA HIS A 114 8.63 -19.50 4.61
C HIS A 114 7.39 -18.73 5.08
N VAL A 115 6.94 -17.73 4.33
CA VAL A 115 5.73 -16.96 4.65
C VAL A 115 4.50 -17.81 4.31
N VAL A 116 3.60 -17.97 5.30
CA VAL A 116 2.42 -18.85 5.16
C VAL A 116 1.10 -18.10 5.15
N ALA A 117 1.11 -16.79 5.41
CA ALA A 117 -0.06 -15.91 5.32
C ALA A 117 0.38 -14.47 5.05
N ARG A 118 -0.58 -13.61 4.74
CA ARG A 118 -0.35 -12.20 4.48
C ARG A 118 -1.41 -11.29 5.08
N ASP A 119 -1.07 -10.04 5.19
CA ASP A 119 -2.01 -8.93 5.34
C ASP A 119 -2.64 -8.56 3.98
N ILE A 120 -3.81 -7.95 4.00
CA ILE A 120 -4.53 -7.53 2.78
C ILE A 120 -3.74 -6.51 1.95
N THR A 121 -2.83 -5.74 2.58
CA THR A 121 -1.99 -4.73 1.90
C THR A 121 -0.72 -5.30 1.29
N ALA A 122 -0.37 -6.57 1.55
CA ALA A 122 0.69 -7.28 0.84
C ALA A 122 0.19 -7.74 -0.54
N THR A 123 0.05 -6.81 -1.48
CA THR A 123 -0.54 -7.02 -2.81
C THR A 123 0.45 -7.56 -3.83
N PHE A 124 1.74 -7.47 -3.56
CA PHE A 124 2.78 -7.85 -4.52
C PHE A 124 2.69 -9.34 -4.93
N GLU A 125 3.08 -9.61 -6.19
CA GLU A 125 2.92 -10.89 -6.88
C GLU A 125 3.30 -12.11 -6.04
N GLN A 126 4.45 -12.07 -5.35
CA GLN A 126 4.94 -13.22 -4.59
C GLN A 126 4.09 -13.56 -3.36
N ALA A 127 3.28 -12.60 -2.85
CA ALA A 127 2.39 -12.82 -1.71
C ALA A 127 0.94 -13.06 -2.12
N GLU A 128 0.54 -12.78 -3.36
CA GLU A 128 -0.84 -12.73 -3.83
C GLU A 128 -1.66 -13.97 -3.46
N LYS A 129 -1.08 -15.15 -3.61
CA LYS A 129 -1.75 -16.44 -3.39
C LYS A 129 -1.81 -16.88 -1.93
N LEU A 130 -1.17 -16.14 -1.02
CA LEU A 130 -1.19 -16.47 0.40
C LEU A 130 -2.55 -16.11 1.04
N PRO A 131 -3.01 -16.91 2.03
CA PRO A 131 -4.23 -16.61 2.76
C PRO A 131 -4.10 -15.28 3.52
N VAL A 132 -5.17 -14.47 3.49
CA VAL A 132 -5.25 -13.19 4.19
C VAL A 132 -5.73 -13.42 5.62
N VAL A 133 -4.90 -13.06 6.60
CA VAL A 133 -5.18 -13.19 8.05
C VAL A 133 -5.34 -11.87 8.77
N THR A 134 -4.97 -10.74 8.11
CA THR A 134 -5.13 -9.39 8.66
C THR A 134 -5.81 -8.50 7.64
N ARG A 135 -6.81 -7.72 8.09
CA ARG A 135 -7.54 -6.74 7.27
C ARG A 135 -7.68 -5.44 8.05
N ALA A 136 -7.22 -4.33 7.47
CA ALA A 136 -7.31 -3.00 8.10
C ALA A 136 -6.84 -3.00 9.58
N HIS A 137 -5.71 -3.67 9.84
CA HIS A 137 -5.10 -3.92 11.16
C HIS A 137 -5.82 -4.95 12.03
N ASP A 138 -7.02 -5.43 11.67
CA ASP A 138 -7.74 -6.47 12.42
C ASP A 138 -7.21 -7.86 12.07
N VAL A 139 -6.69 -8.55 13.08
CA VAL A 139 -6.12 -9.89 12.99
C VAL A 139 -7.16 -10.94 13.39
N SER A 140 -7.27 -11.98 12.57
CA SER A 140 -7.98 -13.20 12.97
C SER A 140 -6.99 -14.15 13.66
N ALA A 141 -7.01 -14.20 15.00
CA ALA A 141 -6.16 -15.09 15.77
C ALA A 141 -6.39 -16.57 15.40
N GLU A 142 -7.65 -16.98 15.21
CA GLU A 142 -8.00 -18.35 14.76
C GLU A 142 -7.34 -18.68 13.40
N SER A 143 -7.44 -17.77 12.42
CA SER A 143 -6.82 -17.95 11.11
C SER A 143 -5.31 -18.06 11.21
N VAL A 144 -4.67 -17.22 12.04
CA VAL A 144 -3.22 -17.29 12.29
C VAL A 144 -2.82 -18.61 12.92
N LEU A 145 -3.49 -19.01 14.01
CA LEU A 145 -3.17 -20.23 14.76
C LEU A 145 -3.39 -21.50 13.94
N SER A 146 -4.41 -21.53 13.07
CA SER A 146 -4.69 -22.66 12.17
C SER A 146 -3.51 -22.96 11.24
N LEU A 147 -2.71 -21.96 10.91
CA LEU A 147 -1.54 -22.07 10.06
C LEU A 147 -0.30 -22.59 10.83
N LYS A 148 -0.40 -22.82 12.13
CA LYS A 148 0.70 -23.31 12.99
C LYS A 148 2.00 -22.52 12.75
N PRO A 149 2.02 -21.19 12.93
CA PRO A 149 3.21 -20.40 12.71
C PRO A 149 4.32 -20.73 13.72
N THR A 150 5.57 -20.61 13.31
CA THR A 150 6.72 -20.71 14.19
C THR A 150 7.19 -19.35 14.69
N VAL A 151 6.80 -18.27 13.99
CA VAL A 151 7.00 -16.88 14.39
C VAL A 151 5.95 -15.99 13.74
N VAL A 152 5.47 -15.00 14.49
CA VAL A 152 4.57 -13.95 14.04
C VAL A 152 5.28 -12.59 14.17
N LEU A 153 5.17 -11.77 13.14
CA LEU A 153 5.66 -10.39 13.12
C LEU A 153 4.45 -9.45 13.08
N ALA A 154 4.37 -8.55 14.04
CA ALA A 154 3.33 -7.54 14.15
C ALA A 154 3.95 -6.15 14.24
N ASP A 155 3.16 -5.09 14.17
CA ASP A 155 3.56 -3.77 14.64
C ASP A 155 2.62 -3.27 15.75
N THR A 156 2.91 -2.11 16.33
CA THR A 156 2.12 -1.59 17.45
C THR A 156 0.71 -1.16 17.07
N THR A 157 0.40 -1.06 15.76
CA THR A 157 -0.96 -0.74 15.25
C THR A 157 -1.78 -2.00 14.95
N THR A 158 -1.16 -3.18 15.02
CA THR A 158 -1.81 -4.46 14.76
C THR A 158 -2.73 -4.83 15.93
N GLY A 159 -3.99 -5.14 15.66
CA GLY A 159 -5.00 -5.42 16.69
C GLY A 159 -6.04 -6.45 16.24
N PRO A 160 -7.08 -6.66 17.03
CA PRO A 160 -7.24 -6.16 18.39
C PRO A 160 -6.22 -6.77 19.37
N ALA A 161 -6.02 -6.12 20.52
CA ALA A 161 -5.05 -6.58 21.53
C ALA A 161 -5.36 -8.01 22.02
N GLU A 162 -6.63 -8.37 22.07
CA GLU A 162 -7.09 -9.73 22.43
C GLU A 162 -6.60 -10.79 21.45
N ALA A 163 -6.61 -10.51 20.15
CA ALA A 163 -6.11 -11.43 19.13
C ALA A 163 -4.58 -11.62 19.26
N ILE A 164 -3.85 -10.55 19.51
CA ILE A 164 -2.41 -10.59 19.79
C ILE A 164 -2.12 -11.38 21.07
N GLY A 165 -2.94 -11.17 22.11
CA GLY A 165 -2.89 -11.97 23.36
C GLY A 165 -3.10 -13.46 23.11
N GLN A 166 -4.14 -13.84 22.38
CA GLN A 166 -4.46 -15.24 22.04
C GLN A 166 -3.33 -15.94 21.28
N ILE A 167 -2.68 -15.25 20.34
CA ILE A 167 -1.52 -15.81 19.61
C ILE A 167 -0.37 -16.10 20.58
N ARG A 168 -0.09 -15.20 21.52
CA ARG A 168 0.96 -15.39 22.52
C ARG A 168 0.61 -16.49 23.53
N ASP A 169 -0.62 -16.53 24.01
CA ASP A 169 -1.09 -17.54 24.98
C ASP A 169 -1.04 -18.95 24.39
N ALA A 170 -1.13 -19.06 23.07
CA ALA A 170 -0.89 -20.30 22.34
C ALA A 170 0.61 -20.68 22.25
N GLY A 171 1.51 -19.91 22.87
CA GLY A 171 2.95 -20.18 22.89
C GLY A 171 3.70 -19.81 21.62
N ILE A 172 3.08 -19.05 20.71
CA ILE A 172 3.73 -18.64 19.46
C ILE A 172 4.63 -17.42 19.70
N PRO A 173 5.92 -17.49 19.33
CA PRO A 173 6.82 -16.33 19.36
C PRO A 173 6.26 -15.20 18.51
N LEU A 174 6.02 -14.02 19.13
CA LEU A 174 5.46 -12.84 18.45
C LEU A 174 6.35 -11.65 18.76
N VAL A 175 6.90 -11.06 17.69
CA VAL A 175 7.75 -9.86 17.74
C VAL A 175 6.93 -8.67 17.23
N VAL A 176 6.82 -7.64 18.05
CA VAL A 176 6.24 -6.35 17.66
C VAL A 176 7.36 -5.43 17.17
N VAL A 177 7.24 -4.92 15.96
CA VAL A 177 8.18 -4.00 15.32
C VAL A 177 7.59 -2.60 15.40
N GLU A 178 8.42 -1.58 15.65
CA GLU A 178 7.95 -0.20 15.60
C GLU A 178 7.42 0.15 14.19
N PRO A 179 6.28 0.82 14.07
CA PRO A 179 5.79 1.30 12.78
C PRO A 179 6.72 2.38 12.25
N ALA A 180 6.85 2.46 10.93
CA ALA A 180 7.57 3.55 10.30
C ALA A 180 6.68 4.80 10.21
N LYS A 181 7.27 5.96 10.50
CA LYS A 181 6.64 7.28 10.35
C LYS A 181 7.43 8.17 9.40
N GLU A 182 8.67 7.80 9.12
CA GLU A 182 9.58 8.59 8.29
C GLU A 182 10.59 7.67 7.57
N LEU A 183 11.27 8.23 6.56
CA LEU A 183 12.27 7.48 5.76
C LEU A 183 13.39 6.88 6.61
N ALA A 184 13.79 7.53 7.71
CA ALA A 184 14.83 7.03 8.61
C ALA A 184 14.44 5.71 9.31
N ASP A 185 13.14 5.42 9.40
CA ASP A 185 12.65 4.22 10.07
C ASP A 185 12.80 2.95 9.23
N VAL A 186 12.88 3.09 7.89
CA VAL A 186 12.98 1.96 6.96
C VAL A 186 14.13 1.05 7.32
N GLY A 187 15.31 1.62 7.56
CA GLY A 187 16.51 0.84 7.90
C GLY A 187 16.38 0.12 9.24
N ARG A 188 15.81 0.76 10.27
CA ARG A 188 15.59 0.14 11.59
C ARG A 188 14.64 -1.04 11.51
N ARG A 189 13.55 -0.91 10.74
CA ARG A 189 12.58 -2.00 10.55
C ARG A 189 13.20 -3.20 9.85
N ILE A 190 14.03 -2.96 8.82
CA ILE A 190 14.77 -4.03 8.14
C ILE A 190 15.69 -4.75 9.13
N ASP A 191 16.46 -4.01 9.95
CA ASP A 191 17.34 -4.59 10.96
C ASP A 191 16.54 -5.44 11.95
N THR A 192 15.46 -4.88 12.54
CA THR A 192 14.63 -5.59 13.54
C THR A 192 14.04 -6.88 12.98
N VAL A 193 13.51 -6.87 11.77
CA VAL A 193 12.94 -8.08 11.13
C VAL A 193 14.03 -9.09 10.81
N ALA A 194 15.17 -8.64 10.29
CA ALA A 194 16.28 -9.53 9.96
C ALA A 194 16.88 -10.19 11.20
N ASP A 195 17.05 -9.44 12.29
CA ASP A 195 17.54 -9.96 13.57
C ASP A 195 16.56 -10.97 14.17
N ALA A 196 15.24 -10.66 14.15
CA ALA A 196 14.21 -11.58 14.64
C ALA A 196 14.16 -12.90 13.84
N LEU A 197 14.48 -12.86 12.56
CA LEU A 197 14.48 -14.06 11.71
C LEU A 197 15.87 -14.72 11.59
N GLY A 198 16.87 -14.24 12.35
CA GLY A 198 18.21 -14.82 12.38
C GLY A 198 19.02 -14.62 11.10
N VAL A 199 18.75 -13.57 10.33
CA VAL A 199 19.42 -13.24 9.06
C VAL A 199 20.02 -11.82 9.04
N PRO A 200 20.81 -11.42 10.07
CA PRO A 200 21.30 -10.04 10.23
C PRO A 200 22.19 -9.58 9.07
N GLU A 201 22.96 -10.47 8.43
CA GLU A 201 23.79 -10.12 7.26
C GLU A 201 22.94 -9.71 6.06
N ALA A 202 21.87 -10.47 5.79
CA ALA A 202 20.90 -10.12 4.75
C ALA A 202 20.23 -8.78 5.09
N GLY A 203 19.92 -8.55 6.39
CA GLY A 203 19.39 -7.27 6.88
C GLY A 203 20.30 -6.09 6.53
N ARG A 204 21.59 -6.18 6.86
CA ARG A 204 22.58 -5.13 6.53
C ARG A 204 22.68 -4.87 5.02
N THR A 205 22.70 -5.93 4.22
CA THR A 205 22.75 -5.82 2.76
C THR A 205 21.48 -5.14 2.21
N LEU A 206 20.30 -5.56 2.69
CA LEU A 206 19.03 -4.98 2.27
C LEU A 206 18.91 -3.52 2.69
N LYS A 207 19.23 -3.21 3.95
CA LYS A 207 19.24 -1.84 4.47
C LYS A 207 20.11 -0.92 3.61
N LYS A 208 21.34 -1.33 3.33
CA LYS A 208 22.25 -0.55 2.49
C LYS A 208 21.67 -0.34 1.09
N ARG A 209 21.19 -1.40 0.42
CA ARG A 209 20.59 -1.31 -0.91
C ARG A 209 19.42 -0.34 -0.92
N THR A 210 18.53 -0.44 0.08
CA THR A 210 17.34 0.42 0.18
C THR A 210 17.73 1.88 0.41
N GLN A 211 18.70 2.14 1.30
CA GLN A 211 19.18 3.49 1.58
C GLN A 211 19.84 4.11 0.34
N ASP A 212 20.75 3.38 -0.34
CA ASP A 212 21.42 3.85 -1.54
C ASP A 212 20.40 4.24 -2.63
N ARG A 213 19.32 3.45 -2.81
CA ARG A 213 18.26 3.74 -3.78
C ARG A 213 17.45 4.98 -3.39
N ILE A 214 17.06 5.11 -2.13
CA ILE A 214 16.34 6.29 -1.63
C ILE A 214 17.21 7.54 -1.84
N ASP A 215 18.49 7.48 -1.51
CA ASP A 215 19.41 8.61 -1.66
C ASP A 215 19.63 9.00 -3.13
N ALA A 216 19.68 8.02 -4.04
CA ALA A 216 19.75 8.27 -5.47
C ALA A 216 18.52 9.04 -5.98
N VAL A 217 17.31 8.65 -5.55
CA VAL A 217 16.08 9.38 -5.90
C VAL A 217 16.09 10.80 -5.31
N ARG A 218 16.49 10.96 -4.05
CA ARG A 218 16.57 12.29 -3.44
C ARG A 218 17.53 13.22 -4.15
N GLN A 219 18.63 12.69 -4.68
CA GLN A 219 19.61 13.46 -5.46
C GLN A 219 19.08 13.84 -6.85
N SER A 220 18.11 13.11 -7.39
CA SER A 220 17.50 13.40 -8.69
C SER A 220 16.34 14.41 -8.60
N VAL A 221 15.94 14.82 -7.40
CA VAL A 221 14.87 15.81 -7.22
C VAL A 221 15.30 17.15 -7.82
N PRO A 222 14.52 17.73 -8.76
CA PRO A 222 14.89 18.99 -9.39
C PRO A 222 14.84 20.15 -8.37
N ALA A 223 15.74 21.09 -8.54
CA ALA A 223 15.66 22.34 -7.80
C ALA A 223 14.37 23.10 -8.21
N PRO A 224 13.74 23.83 -7.28
CA PRO A 224 12.62 24.70 -7.65
C PRO A 224 13.05 25.68 -8.75
N ALA A 225 12.15 25.95 -9.70
CA ALA A 225 12.40 26.97 -10.73
C ALA A 225 12.69 28.34 -10.08
N GLU A 226 13.52 29.12 -10.75
CA GLU A 226 13.92 30.45 -10.23
C GLU A 226 12.67 31.31 -9.95
N GLY A 227 12.58 31.82 -8.72
CA GLY A 227 11.42 32.61 -8.27
C GLY A 227 10.18 31.79 -7.82
N SER A 228 10.18 30.46 -7.98
CA SER A 228 9.12 29.58 -7.48
C SER A 228 9.55 28.88 -6.18
N GLY A 229 8.60 28.71 -5.25
CA GLY A 229 8.82 27.89 -4.05
C GLY A 229 8.68 26.39 -4.35
N LYS A 230 8.98 25.57 -3.35
CA LYS A 230 8.64 24.13 -3.40
C LYS A 230 7.13 23.97 -3.45
N PRO A 231 6.59 23.02 -4.25
CA PRO A 231 5.15 22.77 -4.32
C PRO A 231 4.61 22.37 -2.95
N ARG A 232 3.48 22.92 -2.58
CA ARG A 232 2.74 22.58 -1.35
C ARG A 232 1.81 21.41 -1.65
N VAL A 233 1.95 20.31 -0.94
CA VAL A 233 1.18 19.08 -1.20
C VAL A 233 0.35 18.74 0.03
N ALA A 234 -0.98 18.59 -0.15
CA ALA A 234 -1.86 18.09 0.91
C ALA A 234 -2.07 16.59 0.72
N PHE A 235 -1.79 15.79 1.75
CA PHE A 235 -2.16 14.37 1.75
C PHE A 235 -3.61 14.22 2.22
N LEU A 236 -4.48 13.65 1.35
CA LEU A 236 -5.86 13.35 1.70
C LEU A 236 -6.08 11.84 1.81
N TYR A 237 -6.60 11.41 2.98
CA TYR A 237 -7.07 10.04 3.18
C TYR A 237 -8.56 9.98 2.92
N LEU A 238 -8.97 9.17 1.95
CA LEU A 238 -10.33 9.13 1.44
C LEU A 238 -10.92 7.72 1.52
N ARG A 239 -12.16 7.62 1.99
CA ARG A 239 -13.01 6.43 1.90
C ARG A 239 -14.44 6.85 1.60
N GLY A 240 -14.77 6.99 0.31
CA GLY A 240 -16.07 7.51 -0.14
C GLY A 240 -17.24 6.66 0.34
N SER A 241 -17.12 5.32 0.32
CA SER A 241 -18.15 4.39 0.80
C SER A 241 -18.50 4.54 2.28
N ALA A 242 -17.56 5.04 3.09
CA ALA A 242 -17.73 5.30 4.52
C ALA A 242 -17.87 6.80 4.84
N SER A 243 -17.90 7.68 3.84
CA SER A 243 -17.90 9.14 3.99
C SER A 243 -16.76 9.66 4.88
N VAL A 244 -15.58 9.02 4.80
CA VAL A 244 -14.39 9.42 5.55
C VAL A 244 -13.49 10.25 4.63
N TYR A 245 -13.29 11.51 5.00
CA TYR A 245 -12.46 12.48 4.28
C TYR A 245 -11.55 13.17 5.28
N LEU A 246 -10.24 12.87 5.23
CA LEU A 246 -9.29 13.37 6.23
C LEU A 246 -8.10 14.05 5.53
N LEU A 247 -7.64 15.13 6.13
CA LEU A 247 -6.42 15.85 5.77
C LEU A 247 -5.28 15.39 6.69
N GLY A 248 -4.20 14.91 6.10
CA GLY A 248 -2.99 14.49 6.79
C GLY A 248 -2.27 15.68 7.43
N GLY A 249 -1.85 15.51 8.67
CA GLY A 249 -0.95 16.43 9.35
C GLY A 249 0.45 15.85 9.50
N ARG A 250 1.24 16.44 10.38
CA ARG A 250 2.66 16.08 10.58
C ARG A 250 2.88 14.60 10.86
N ASP A 251 1.98 13.98 11.62
CA ASP A 251 2.14 12.60 12.07
C ASP A 251 1.44 11.59 11.14
N SER A 252 0.96 12.03 9.95
CA SER A 252 0.28 11.18 8.95
C SER A 252 1.16 10.13 8.27
N GLY A 253 2.48 10.27 8.42
CA GLY A 253 3.45 9.43 7.72
C GLY A 253 3.83 9.96 6.33
N ALA A 254 3.10 10.91 5.73
CA ALA A 254 3.43 11.43 4.40
C ALA A 254 4.52 12.51 4.40
N SER A 255 4.72 13.21 5.52
CA SER A 255 5.62 14.39 5.59
C SER A 255 7.03 14.10 5.08
N SER A 256 7.67 13.02 5.53
CA SER A 256 9.06 12.75 5.14
C SER A 256 9.19 12.33 3.67
N LEU A 257 8.18 11.68 3.10
CA LEU A 257 8.12 11.35 1.66
C LEU A 257 7.97 12.61 0.81
N LEU A 258 7.04 13.49 1.18
CA LEU A 258 6.81 14.76 0.49
C LEU A 258 8.05 15.65 0.53
N GLU A 259 8.66 15.80 1.72
CA GLU A 259 9.88 16.59 1.89
C GLU A 259 11.06 16.01 1.08
N ALA A 260 11.20 14.68 1.04
CA ALA A 260 12.20 14.00 0.24
C ALA A 260 11.95 14.13 -1.28
N ALA A 261 10.69 14.24 -1.70
CA ALA A 261 10.29 14.52 -3.08
C ALA A 261 10.40 16.00 -3.46
N GLY A 262 10.98 16.84 -2.62
CA GLY A 262 11.17 18.28 -2.90
C GLY A 262 9.93 19.14 -2.67
N ALA A 263 8.91 18.63 -1.98
CA ALA A 263 7.67 19.34 -1.68
C ALA A 263 7.63 19.87 -0.23
N VAL A 264 6.62 20.66 0.06
CA VAL A 264 6.22 21.07 1.41
C VAL A 264 4.94 20.34 1.77
N ASP A 265 4.91 19.62 2.89
CA ASP A 265 3.66 19.09 3.43
C ASP A 265 2.76 20.24 3.88
N ALA A 266 1.68 20.47 3.14
CA ALA A 266 0.76 21.58 3.35
C ALA A 266 -0.01 21.46 4.67
N GLY A 267 -0.35 20.24 5.09
CA GLY A 267 -1.00 19.98 6.37
C GLY A 267 -0.09 20.30 7.55
N LYS A 268 1.14 19.79 7.55
CA LYS A 268 2.17 20.11 8.55
C LYS A 268 2.45 21.61 8.59
N ALA A 269 2.65 22.26 7.44
CA ALA A 269 2.96 23.68 7.33
C ALA A 269 1.80 24.58 7.79
N SER A 270 0.54 24.12 7.68
CA SER A 270 -0.64 24.84 8.22
C SER A 270 -0.85 24.62 9.72
N GLY A 271 0.03 23.86 10.38
CA GLY A 271 0.03 23.65 11.83
C GLY A 271 -0.77 22.44 12.31
N LEU A 272 -1.17 21.52 11.41
CA LEU A 272 -1.81 20.26 11.79
C LEU A 272 -0.77 19.31 12.39
N LYS A 273 -0.88 19.06 13.69
CA LYS A 273 0.09 18.23 14.45
C LYS A 273 -0.28 16.76 14.48
N LYS A 274 -1.59 16.44 14.42
CA LYS A 274 -2.09 15.06 14.47
C LYS A 274 -1.74 14.31 13.18
N ASP A 275 -1.97 13.01 13.21
CA ASP A 275 -1.95 12.16 12.02
C ASP A 275 -2.98 12.63 10.98
N PHE A 276 -4.26 12.70 11.36
CA PHE A 276 -5.34 13.13 10.48
C PHE A 276 -6.33 14.06 11.18
N THR A 277 -6.94 14.93 10.38
CA THR A 277 -8.01 15.85 10.77
C THR A 277 -9.12 15.80 9.72
N ALA A 278 -10.38 15.88 10.10
CA ALA A 278 -11.48 15.96 9.14
C ALA A 278 -11.26 17.12 8.15
N ILE A 279 -11.52 16.88 6.87
CA ILE A 279 -11.43 17.92 5.84
C ILE A 279 -12.53 18.95 6.09
N THR A 280 -12.13 20.21 6.13
CA THR A 280 -13.00 21.37 6.09
C THR A 280 -12.50 22.36 5.05
N SER A 281 -13.39 23.16 4.46
CA SER A 281 -12.99 24.18 3.49
C SER A 281 -11.97 25.17 4.10
N GLU A 282 -12.12 25.49 5.38
CA GLU A 282 -11.16 26.36 6.09
C GLU A 282 -9.77 25.71 6.22
N ALA A 283 -9.72 24.41 6.59
CA ALA A 283 -8.45 23.70 6.72
C ALA A 283 -7.72 23.59 5.38
N LEU A 284 -8.47 23.32 4.28
CA LEU A 284 -7.92 23.27 2.92
C LEU A 284 -7.48 24.65 2.43
N ALA A 285 -8.29 25.69 2.66
CA ALA A 285 -7.92 27.08 2.31
C ALA A 285 -6.64 27.51 3.04
N LYS A 286 -6.52 27.19 4.34
CA LYS A 286 -5.30 27.46 5.11
C LYS A 286 -4.09 26.64 4.62
N ALA A 287 -4.29 25.39 4.25
CA ALA A 287 -3.24 24.53 3.70
C ALA A 287 -2.79 25.04 2.32
N ALA A 288 -3.71 25.61 1.53
CA ALA A 288 -3.47 26.14 0.18
C ALA A 288 -2.54 25.23 -0.65
N PRO A 289 -2.94 23.96 -0.93
CA PRO A 289 -2.09 23.04 -1.64
C PRO A 289 -2.02 23.37 -3.14
N ASP A 290 -0.83 23.22 -3.73
CA ASP A 290 -0.58 23.26 -5.17
C ASP A 290 -0.82 21.91 -5.83
N ALA A 291 -0.77 20.82 -5.05
CA ALA A 291 -1.10 19.47 -5.47
C ALA A 291 -1.72 18.69 -4.30
N ILE A 292 -2.52 17.68 -4.62
CA ILE A 292 -3.12 16.77 -3.64
C ILE A 292 -2.58 15.36 -3.85
N LEU A 293 -1.98 14.78 -2.79
CA LEU A 293 -1.59 13.38 -2.75
C LEU A 293 -2.75 12.56 -2.19
N VAL A 294 -3.08 11.46 -2.86
CA VAL A 294 -4.11 10.50 -2.44
C VAL A 294 -3.63 9.06 -2.67
N MET A 295 -4.25 8.13 -1.97
CA MET A 295 -4.13 6.71 -2.31
C MET A 295 -5.08 6.35 -3.46
N THR A 296 -4.67 5.48 -4.37
CA THR A 296 -5.42 5.16 -5.60
C THR A 296 -6.83 4.66 -5.31
N LYS A 297 -7.01 3.68 -4.42
CA LYS A 297 -8.34 3.17 -4.04
C LYS A 297 -9.17 4.22 -3.30
N GLY A 298 -8.51 5.12 -2.55
CA GLY A 298 -9.16 6.27 -1.94
C GLY A 298 -9.75 7.19 -3.00
N LEU A 299 -8.98 7.53 -4.03
CA LEU A 299 -9.41 8.34 -5.16
C LEU A 299 -10.56 7.68 -5.93
N ASP A 300 -10.44 6.38 -6.24
CA ASP A 300 -11.48 5.61 -6.90
C ASP A 300 -12.79 5.59 -6.10
N SER A 301 -12.70 5.50 -4.77
CA SER A 301 -13.84 5.42 -3.86
C SER A 301 -14.71 6.68 -3.86
N VAL A 302 -14.17 7.81 -4.31
CA VAL A 302 -14.89 9.09 -4.43
C VAL A 302 -15.29 9.40 -5.88
N GLY A 303 -14.98 8.54 -6.84
CA GLY A 303 -15.29 8.72 -8.27
C GLY A 303 -14.18 9.41 -9.06
N GLY A 304 -12.93 9.16 -8.68
CA GLY A 304 -11.75 9.72 -9.33
C GLY A 304 -11.57 11.20 -9.07
N VAL A 305 -10.81 11.86 -9.95
CA VAL A 305 -10.53 13.30 -9.85
C VAL A 305 -11.81 14.14 -9.88
N ASP A 306 -12.79 13.75 -10.70
CA ASP A 306 -14.08 14.46 -10.80
C ASP A 306 -14.90 14.41 -9.52
N GLY A 307 -14.79 13.32 -8.77
CA GLY A 307 -15.44 13.21 -7.47
C GLY A 307 -14.65 13.91 -6.36
N LEU A 308 -13.31 13.84 -6.42
CA LEU A 308 -12.44 14.50 -5.47
C LEU A 308 -12.66 16.02 -5.45
N VAL A 309 -12.73 16.68 -6.61
CA VAL A 309 -12.93 18.13 -6.69
C VAL A 309 -14.32 18.57 -6.21
N LYS A 310 -15.29 17.65 -6.07
CA LYS A 310 -16.59 17.94 -5.48
C LYS A 310 -16.61 17.91 -3.95
N ILE A 311 -15.53 17.42 -3.33
CA ILE A 311 -15.40 17.47 -1.86
C ILE A 311 -15.29 18.96 -1.44
N PRO A 312 -16.11 19.43 -0.47
CA PRO A 312 -16.14 20.82 -0.09
C PRO A 312 -14.75 21.38 0.26
N GLY A 313 -14.39 22.48 -0.36
CA GLY A 313 -13.12 23.18 -0.18
C GLY A 313 -12.00 22.70 -1.11
N VAL A 314 -12.15 21.59 -1.83
CA VAL A 314 -11.10 21.11 -2.74
C VAL A 314 -11.03 21.95 -4.01
N ALA A 315 -12.19 22.22 -4.65
CA ALA A 315 -12.27 23.01 -5.88
C ALA A 315 -11.73 24.45 -5.74
N GLU A 316 -11.74 24.98 -4.54
CA GLU A 316 -11.28 26.35 -4.22
C GLU A 316 -9.76 26.42 -3.94
N THR A 317 -9.07 25.25 -3.89
CA THR A 317 -7.60 25.22 -3.77
C THR A 317 -6.93 25.33 -5.13
N PRO A 318 -5.67 25.83 -5.22
CA PRO A 318 -4.88 25.75 -6.45
C PRO A 318 -4.85 24.34 -7.02
N ALA A 319 -4.61 23.33 -6.19
CA ALA A 319 -4.61 21.92 -6.58
C ALA A 319 -5.92 21.46 -7.22
N GLY A 320 -7.07 21.91 -6.68
CA GLY A 320 -8.39 21.56 -7.20
C GLY A 320 -8.71 22.27 -8.53
N MET A 321 -8.37 23.56 -8.63
CA MET A 321 -8.54 24.34 -9.86
C MET A 321 -7.73 23.78 -11.02
N ASP A 322 -6.46 23.43 -10.76
CA ASP A 322 -5.54 22.86 -11.76
C ASP A 322 -5.67 21.33 -11.90
N ARG A 323 -6.55 20.71 -11.09
CA ARG A 323 -6.76 19.26 -11.03
C ARG A 323 -5.45 18.48 -10.84
N ARG A 324 -4.53 19.06 -10.08
CA ARG A 324 -3.19 18.51 -9.84
C ARG A 324 -3.23 17.47 -8.72
N ILE A 325 -3.56 16.25 -9.12
CA ILE A 325 -3.73 15.11 -8.22
C ILE A 325 -2.61 14.11 -8.45
N VAL A 326 -1.91 13.78 -7.38
CA VAL A 326 -0.87 12.74 -7.30
C VAL A 326 -1.49 11.51 -6.67
N SER A 327 -1.46 10.39 -7.35
CA SER A 327 -2.07 9.14 -6.89
C SER A 327 -1.02 8.04 -6.79
N ILE A 328 -0.90 7.42 -5.61
CA ILE A 328 0.03 6.32 -5.32
C ILE A 328 -0.76 5.13 -4.79
N ASP A 329 -0.34 3.91 -5.13
CA ASP A 329 -1.02 2.69 -4.67
C ASP A 329 -1.06 2.57 -3.14
N ASP A 330 -2.22 2.10 -2.64
CA ASP A 330 -2.50 1.96 -1.20
C ASP A 330 -1.55 0.98 -0.49
N GLY A 331 -1.08 -0.03 -1.20
CA GLY A 331 -0.20 -1.07 -0.64
C GLY A 331 1.23 -0.61 -0.43
N VAL A 332 1.61 0.56 -0.97
CA VAL A 332 3.02 1.01 -0.93
C VAL A 332 3.22 2.41 -0.37
N LEU A 333 2.28 3.35 -0.50
CA LEU A 333 2.49 4.77 -0.17
C LEU A 333 3.08 4.99 1.23
N LEU A 334 2.45 4.44 2.27
CA LEU A 334 2.90 4.57 3.67
C LEU A 334 3.54 3.29 4.20
N ASN A 335 3.93 2.39 3.32
CA ASN A 335 4.45 1.09 3.71
C ASN A 335 5.85 1.17 4.33
N TYR A 336 6.65 2.13 3.91
CA TYR A 336 8.03 2.31 4.39
C TYR A 336 8.81 0.99 4.42
N GLY A 337 8.68 0.22 3.34
CA GLY A 337 9.38 -1.03 3.10
C GLY A 337 10.57 -0.85 2.15
N PRO A 338 11.18 -1.96 1.69
CA PRO A 338 12.29 -1.95 0.76
C PRO A 338 12.04 -1.27 -0.59
N ARG A 339 10.76 -1.05 -0.98
CA ARG A 339 10.35 -0.36 -2.22
C ARG A 339 10.04 1.12 -2.04
N THR A 340 10.41 1.72 -0.91
CA THR A 340 10.18 3.15 -0.65
C THR A 340 10.85 4.06 -1.69
N ASP A 341 11.95 3.63 -2.30
CA ASP A 341 12.58 4.30 -3.43
C ASP A 341 11.65 4.45 -4.64
N ARG A 342 10.84 3.42 -4.95
CA ARG A 342 9.86 3.46 -6.05
C ARG A 342 8.73 4.45 -5.76
N VAL A 343 8.20 4.42 -4.54
CA VAL A 343 7.19 5.39 -4.09
C VAL A 343 7.72 6.81 -4.22
N LEU A 344 8.95 7.04 -3.78
CA LEU A 344 9.59 8.35 -3.85
C LEU A 344 9.82 8.78 -5.32
N SER A 345 10.28 7.86 -6.18
CA SER A 345 10.45 8.12 -7.62
C SER A 345 9.13 8.51 -8.29
N GLU A 346 8.05 7.81 -7.96
CA GLU A 346 6.74 8.09 -8.50
C GLU A 346 6.19 9.44 -8.03
N LEU A 347 6.40 9.77 -6.76
CA LEU A 347 6.08 11.10 -6.21
C LEU A 347 6.84 12.20 -6.95
N VAL A 348 8.15 12.03 -7.15
CA VAL A 348 9.00 13.01 -7.86
C VAL A 348 8.50 13.18 -9.30
N ALA A 349 8.24 12.09 -10.02
CA ALA A 349 7.76 12.15 -11.41
C ALA A 349 6.41 12.87 -11.54
N GLN A 350 5.47 12.63 -10.62
CA GLN A 350 4.15 13.26 -10.65
C GLN A 350 4.17 14.72 -10.15
N LEU A 351 5.08 15.06 -9.23
CA LEU A 351 5.22 16.42 -8.71
C LEU A 351 6.05 17.33 -9.62
N HIS A 352 6.95 16.77 -10.43
CA HIS A 352 7.85 17.50 -11.31
C HIS A 352 7.81 16.99 -12.76
N PRO A 353 6.65 17.07 -13.44
CA PRO A 353 6.44 16.45 -14.76
C PRO A 353 7.36 16.99 -15.86
N GLU A 354 7.83 18.22 -15.74
CA GLU A 354 8.70 18.86 -16.77
C GLU A 354 10.14 18.33 -16.75
N SER A 355 10.59 17.73 -15.65
CA SER A 355 11.94 17.18 -15.54
C SER A 355 12.12 15.81 -16.22
N GLY A 356 11.03 15.17 -16.66
CA GLY A 356 11.04 13.88 -17.37
C GLY A 356 11.10 13.95 -18.90
N ALA A 357 10.97 15.14 -19.49
CA ALA A 357 10.87 15.31 -20.95
C ALA A 357 12.24 15.37 -21.67
N ASP A 358 13.35 15.47 -20.93
CA ASP A 358 14.71 15.63 -21.49
C ASP A 358 15.63 14.39 -21.30
N LYS A 359 15.05 13.17 -21.22
CA LYS A 359 15.88 11.95 -21.15
C LYS A 359 15.54 10.95 -22.24
#